data_42310abc54f9b00411697cbd4be863fd
#
_entry.id   42310abc54f9b00411697cbd4be863fd
#
_cell.length_a   1.000
_cell.length_b   1.000
_cell.length_c   1.000
_cell.angle_alpha   90.00
_cell.angle_beta   90.00
_cell.angle_gamma   90.00
#
_symmetry.space_group_name_H-M   'P 1'
#
loop_
_entity.id
_entity.type
_entity.pdbx_description
1 polymer ?
#
loop_
_entity_poly.entity_id
_entity_poly.type
_entity_poly.pdbx_seq_one_letter_code
_entity_poly.pdbx_strand_id
1 'polypeptide(L)'
;GYNGGISIAQGYKIEKALFTNDDLKMLFTGLKGLDSVLISPKSDSLAKKFAVKSNAVVSDNILIDLSSHYKNSLSLKIDDIRNAIDNRQIIEFDYFYSKGSIKRRIEPYLVVFQWSAWYVYGYCKLREDFRMFKLNRLWNLTVTDEKYIYRDNFKEKIDFNSCFIPEFHLMADVNKNFKYRLVDEYGINCYTENDNGTLHFE
;
A
#
# COMPACT_ATOMS: atom_id res chain seq x y z
N GLY A 1 -27.99 16.10 42.07
CA GLY A 1 -27.44 14.97 42.77
C GLY A 1 -25.96 15.16 43.07
N TYR A 2 -25.53 14.74 44.22
CA TYR A 2 -24.23 15.01 44.84
C TYR A 2 -23.03 14.25 44.21
N ASN A 3 -23.24 13.51 43.14
CA ASN A 3 -22.17 12.84 42.40
C ASN A 3 -22.34 13.20 40.93
N GLY A 4 -21.63 14.25 40.49
CA GLY A 4 -21.66 14.73 39.15
C GLY A 4 -21.23 13.64 38.15
N GLY A 5 -22.20 13.02 37.49
CA GLY A 5 -22.00 12.13 36.37
C GLY A 5 -22.41 12.86 35.09
N ILE A 6 -21.61 12.78 34.05
CA ILE A 6 -22.00 13.20 32.71
C ILE A 6 -22.81 12.03 32.11
N SER A 7 -24.08 12.24 31.81
CA SER A 7 -24.89 11.27 31.06
C SER A 7 -25.28 11.87 29.71
N ILE A 8 -25.31 11.02 28.69
CA ILE A 8 -25.85 11.40 27.38
C ILE A 8 -27.37 11.56 27.54
N ALA A 9 -27.91 12.69 27.09
CA ALA A 9 -29.35 12.96 27.13
C ALA A 9 -30.12 11.85 26.41
N GLN A 10 -31.26 11.43 27.04
CA GLN A 10 -32.10 10.39 26.46
C GLN A 10 -32.62 10.88 25.10
N GLY A 11 -32.29 10.16 24.00
CA GLY A 11 -32.62 10.56 22.65
C GLY A 11 -31.52 11.34 21.90
N TYR A 12 -30.36 11.57 22.53
CA TYR A 12 -29.21 12.14 21.81
C TYR A 12 -28.80 11.18 20.69
N LYS A 13 -29.09 11.58 19.47
CA LYS A 13 -28.54 10.97 18.26
C LYS A 13 -27.35 11.82 17.85
N ILE A 14 -26.19 11.21 17.72
CA ILE A 14 -25.06 11.86 17.00
C ILE A 14 -25.66 12.34 15.70
N GLU A 15 -25.69 13.65 15.50
CA GLU A 15 -26.26 14.23 14.29
C GLU A 15 -25.56 13.57 13.09
N LYS A 16 -26.37 13.09 12.14
CA LYS A 16 -25.90 12.55 10.83
C LYS A 16 -25.12 13.58 10.01
N ALA A 17 -24.90 14.78 10.54
CA ALA A 17 -24.38 15.95 9.89
C ALA A 17 -22.83 16.03 9.82
N LEU A 18 -22.10 14.99 10.28
CA LEU A 18 -20.62 15.01 10.20
C LEU A 18 -20.09 14.74 8.78
N PHE A 19 -20.86 14.07 7.92
CA PHE A 19 -20.43 13.74 6.57
C PHE A 19 -21.52 14.06 5.55
N THR A 20 -21.16 14.74 4.49
CA THR A 20 -22.02 14.91 3.31
C THR A 20 -22.12 13.57 2.55
N ASN A 21 -23.09 13.48 1.63
CA ASN A 21 -23.18 12.29 0.76
C ASN A 21 -21.93 12.11 -0.09
N ASP A 22 -21.28 13.18 -0.50
CA ASP A 22 -20.06 13.14 -1.29
C ASP A 22 -18.87 12.70 -0.45
N ASP A 23 -18.77 13.14 0.81
CA ASP A 23 -17.77 12.63 1.75
C ASP A 23 -17.90 11.11 1.95
N LEU A 24 -19.13 10.64 2.13
CA LEU A 24 -19.40 9.21 2.27
C LEU A 24 -19.06 8.44 1.00
N LYS A 25 -19.39 8.95 -0.18
CA LYS A 25 -19.01 8.33 -1.46
C LYS A 25 -17.49 8.20 -1.57
N MET A 26 -16.74 9.26 -1.28
CA MET A 26 -15.29 9.27 -1.34
C MET A 26 -14.68 8.25 -0.35
N LEU A 27 -15.15 8.24 0.90
CA LEU A 27 -14.70 7.31 1.93
C LEU A 27 -14.94 5.85 1.53
N PHE A 28 -16.16 5.54 1.06
CA PHE A 28 -16.48 4.16 0.69
C PHE A 28 -15.81 3.72 -0.61
N THR A 29 -15.58 4.62 -1.56
CA THR A 29 -14.78 4.31 -2.76
C THR A 29 -13.35 3.92 -2.37
N GLY A 30 -12.71 4.66 -1.46
CA GLY A 30 -11.40 4.31 -0.94
C GLY A 30 -11.39 2.99 -0.18
N LEU A 31 -12.40 2.75 0.68
CA LEU A 31 -12.54 1.48 1.42
C LEU A 31 -12.73 0.29 0.49
N LYS A 32 -13.52 0.41 -0.58
CA LYS A 32 -13.66 -0.65 -1.60
C LYS A 32 -12.36 -0.90 -2.35
N GLY A 33 -11.58 0.15 -2.61
CA GLY A 33 -10.23 -0.01 -3.15
C GLY A 33 -9.35 -0.88 -2.23
N LEU A 34 -9.36 -0.65 -0.93
CA LEU A 34 -8.66 -1.50 0.04
C LEU A 34 -9.22 -2.93 0.09
N ASP A 35 -10.54 -3.09 0.03
CA ASP A 35 -11.18 -4.41 0.01
C ASP A 35 -10.74 -5.28 -1.19
N SER A 36 -10.31 -4.66 -2.30
CA SER A 36 -9.84 -5.40 -3.47
C SER A 36 -8.62 -6.28 -3.18
N VAL A 37 -7.84 -5.96 -2.13
CA VAL A 37 -6.62 -6.69 -1.74
C VAL A 37 -6.71 -7.40 -0.40
N LEU A 38 -7.78 -7.18 0.38
CA LEU A 38 -7.96 -7.83 1.69
C LEU A 38 -8.69 -9.17 1.53
N ILE A 39 -8.33 -10.14 2.37
CA ILE A 39 -9.04 -11.43 2.47
C ILE A 39 -10.43 -11.23 3.04
N SER A 40 -10.56 -10.32 4.02
CA SER A 40 -11.82 -10.02 4.70
C SER A 40 -12.27 -8.58 4.39
N PRO A 41 -13.10 -8.40 3.35
CA PRO A 41 -13.68 -7.10 3.00
C PRO A 41 -14.49 -6.52 4.17
N LYS A 42 -14.36 -5.22 4.41
CA LYS A 42 -15.04 -4.53 5.53
C LYS A 42 -15.95 -3.38 5.10
N SER A 43 -15.87 -2.91 3.86
CA SER A 43 -16.63 -1.76 3.39
C SER A 43 -18.14 -1.95 3.53
N ASP A 44 -18.67 -3.12 3.15
CA ASP A 44 -20.11 -3.39 3.25
C ASP A 44 -20.61 -3.47 4.70
N SER A 45 -19.81 -4.03 5.59
CA SER A 45 -20.17 -4.09 7.03
C SER A 45 -20.15 -2.71 7.68
N LEU A 46 -19.23 -1.85 7.28
CA LEU A 46 -19.15 -0.46 7.72
C LEU A 46 -20.30 0.35 7.15
N ALA A 47 -20.63 0.20 5.86
CA ALA A 47 -21.77 0.86 5.24
C ALA A 47 -23.07 0.58 6.00
N LYS A 48 -23.30 -0.67 6.39
CA LYS A 48 -24.47 -1.06 7.22
C LYS A 48 -24.48 -0.37 8.59
N LYS A 49 -23.32 -0.25 9.26
CA LYS A 49 -23.21 0.43 10.56
C LYS A 49 -23.52 1.92 10.46
N PHE A 50 -23.14 2.56 9.37
CA PHE A 50 -23.45 3.98 9.12
C PHE A 50 -24.90 4.21 8.65
N ALA A 51 -25.73 3.14 8.58
CA ALA A 51 -27.11 3.18 8.07
C ALA A 51 -27.21 3.84 6.67
N VAL A 52 -26.17 3.69 5.88
CA VAL A 52 -26.13 4.20 4.52
C VAL A 52 -26.67 3.12 3.60
N LYS A 53 -27.65 3.45 2.79
CA LYS A 53 -28.11 2.52 1.75
C LYS A 53 -26.93 2.28 0.80
N SER A 54 -26.49 1.03 0.67
CA SER A 54 -25.30 0.64 -0.08
C SER A 54 -25.25 1.20 -1.51
N ASN A 55 -26.39 1.43 -2.13
CA ASN A 55 -26.48 2.00 -3.48
C ASN A 55 -26.28 3.53 -3.53
N ALA A 56 -26.32 4.24 -2.41
CA ALA A 56 -26.17 5.70 -2.36
C ALA A 56 -24.72 6.14 -2.07
N VAL A 57 -23.82 5.21 -1.81
CA VAL A 57 -22.49 5.48 -1.22
C VAL A 57 -21.36 5.14 -2.15
N VAL A 58 -21.65 4.49 -3.27
CA VAL A 58 -20.62 4.19 -4.27
C VAL A 58 -20.57 5.30 -5.29
N SER A 59 -19.40 5.85 -5.54
CA SER A 59 -19.19 6.67 -6.73
C SER A 59 -19.38 5.78 -7.95
N ASP A 60 -20.37 6.07 -8.77
CA ASP A 60 -20.63 5.30 -10.01
C ASP A 60 -19.54 5.53 -11.06
N ASN A 61 -18.63 6.48 -10.83
CA ASN A 61 -17.66 6.96 -11.81
C ASN A 61 -16.21 6.62 -11.47
N ILE A 62 -15.91 6.14 -10.24
CA ILE A 62 -14.55 5.82 -9.80
C ILE A 62 -14.54 4.41 -9.20
N LEU A 63 -13.79 3.52 -9.81
CA LEU A 63 -13.46 2.22 -9.28
C LEU A 63 -11.96 2.20 -8.96
N ILE A 64 -11.62 1.85 -7.72
CA ILE A 64 -10.24 1.66 -7.29
C ILE A 64 -10.03 0.16 -7.09
N ASP A 65 -9.14 -0.43 -7.87
CA ASP A 65 -8.67 -1.80 -7.72
C ASP A 65 -7.17 -1.79 -7.45
N LEU A 66 -6.79 -2.07 -6.21
CA LEU A 66 -5.39 -2.15 -5.76
C LEU A 66 -4.85 -3.58 -5.85
N SER A 67 -5.62 -4.52 -6.38
CA SER A 67 -5.19 -5.90 -6.57
C SER A 67 -4.18 -6.02 -7.73
N SER A 68 -3.57 -7.16 -7.82
CA SER A 68 -2.69 -7.53 -8.93
C SER A 68 -3.16 -8.85 -9.52
N HIS A 69 -2.60 -9.25 -10.66
CA HIS A 69 -2.81 -10.58 -11.24
C HIS A 69 -2.50 -11.72 -10.26
N TYR A 70 -1.74 -11.45 -9.20
CA TYR A 70 -1.36 -12.39 -8.13
C TYR A 70 -2.15 -12.16 -6.83
N LYS A 71 -3.40 -11.70 -6.94
CA LYS A 71 -4.25 -11.28 -5.80
C LYS A 71 -4.20 -12.25 -4.62
N ASN A 72 -4.44 -13.54 -4.82
CA ASN A 72 -4.52 -14.51 -3.72
C ASN A 72 -3.23 -14.61 -2.91
N SER A 73 -2.08 -14.68 -3.57
CA SER A 73 -0.77 -14.71 -2.90
C SER A 73 -0.45 -13.39 -2.21
N LEU A 74 -0.84 -12.27 -2.81
CA LEU A 74 -0.60 -10.94 -2.27
C LEU A 74 -1.43 -10.66 -1.02
N SER A 75 -2.71 -11.02 -1.05
CA SER A 75 -3.64 -10.81 0.08
C SER A 75 -3.19 -11.56 1.33
N LEU A 76 -2.74 -12.82 1.18
CA LEU A 76 -2.17 -13.59 2.29
C LEU A 76 -0.96 -12.89 2.91
N LYS A 77 -0.01 -12.45 2.07
CA LYS A 77 1.18 -11.73 2.54
C LYS A 77 0.82 -10.43 3.29
N ILE A 78 -0.14 -9.67 2.76
CA ILE A 78 -0.60 -8.43 3.38
C ILE A 78 -1.19 -8.71 4.77
N ASP A 79 -2.05 -9.72 4.89
CA ASP A 79 -2.67 -10.06 6.16
C ASP A 79 -1.66 -10.59 7.18
N ASP A 80 -0.74 -11.47 6.77
CA ASP A 80 0.35 -11.97 7.62
C ASP A 80 1.24 -10.84 8.13
N ILE A 81 1.65 -9.92 7.25
CA ILE A 81 2.48 -8.77 7.61
C ILE A 81 1.72 -7.83 8.54
N ARG A 82 0.44 -7.54 8.30
CA ARG A 82 -0.37 -6.70 9.19
C ARG A 82 -0.50 -7.32 10.58
N ASN A 83 -0.78 -8.61 10.65
CA ASN A 83 -0.83 -9.34 11.92
C ASN A 83 0.52 -9.27 12.66
N ALA A 84 1.63 -9.41 11.93
CA ALA A 84 2.97 -9.28 12.50
C ALA A 84 3.24 -7.87 13.04
N ILE A 85 2.80 -6.82 12.33
CA ILE A 85 2.90 -5.42 12.78
C ILE A 85 2.11 -5.22 14.06
N ASP A 86 0.84 -5.64 14.08
CA ASP A 86 -0.06 -5.48 15.23
C ASP A 86 0.47 -6.19 16.49
N ASN A 87 1.09 -7.37 16.32
CA ASN A 87 1.68 -8.17 17.39
C ASN A 87 3.17 -7.86 17.66
N ARG A 88 3.78 -6.95 16.90
CA ARG A 88 5.21 -6.60 16.95
C ARG A 88 6.12 -7.80 16.74
N GLN A 89 5.78 -8.69 15.83
CA GLN A 89 6.52 -9.90 15.50
C GLN A 89 7.47 -9.67 14.33
N ILE A 90 8.66 -10.27 14.42
CA ILE A 90 9.63 -10.28 13.32
C ILE A 90 9.10 -11.18 12.21
N ILE A 91 9.30 -10.77 10.97
CA ILE A 91 9.04 -11.60 9.79
C ILE A 91 10.34 -12.01 9.11
N GLU A 92 10.34 -13.22 8.56
CA GLU A 92 11.42 -13.76 7.75
C GLU A 92 10.92 -14.11 6.35
N PHE A 93 11.77 -13.90 5.36
CA PHE A 93 11.46 -14.24 3.97
C PHE A 93 12.72 -14.34 3.11
N ASP A 94 12.60 -15.00 1.97
CA ASP A 94 13.57 -14.97 0.90
C ASP A 94 13.25 -13.82 -0.05
N TYR A 95 14.21 -12.93 -0.28
CA TYR A 95 14.03 -11.75 -1.13
C TYR A 95 14.81 -11.87 -2.42
N PHE A 96 14.08 -11.83 -3.56
CA PHE A 96 14.66 -11.88 -4.89
C PHE A 96 15.13 -10.50 -5.36
N TYR A 97 16.38 -10.43 -5.82
CA TYR A 97 17.00 -9.24 -6.38
C TYR A 97 17.93 -9.61 -7.55
N SER A 98 18.57 -8.63 -8.19
CA SER A 98 19.38 -8.83 -9.41
C SER A 98 20.51 -9.88 -9.32
N LYS A 99 21.01 -10.16 -8.10
CA LYS A 99 22.09 -11.13 -7.86
C LYS A 99 21.59 -12.47 -7.28
N GLY A 100 20.29 -12.74 -7.32
CA GLY A 100 19.70 -13.98 -6.83
C GLY A 100 18.73 -13.79 -5.65
N SER A 101 18.77 -14.67 -4.68
CA SER A 101 17.91 -14.64 -3.50
C SER A 101 18.71 -14.52 -2.22
N ILE A 102 18.19 -13.79 -1.24
CA ILE A 102 18.81 -13.63 0.07
C ILE A 102 17.75 -13.66 1.16
N LYS A 103 18.05 -14.39 2.25
CA LYS A 103 17.17 -14.42 3.41
C LYS A 103 17.19 -13.09 4.16
N ARG A 104 16.02 -12.59 4.50
CA ARG A 104 15.82 -11.35 5.27
C ARG A 104 15.03 -11.60 6.53
N ARG A 105 15.41 -10.89 7.57
CA ARG A 105 14.67 -10.76 8.84
C ARG A 105 14.42 -9.28 9.05
N ILE A 106 13.16 -8.90 9.24
CA ILE A 106 12.79 -7.50 9.44
C ILE A 106 11.80 -7.35 10.60
N GLU A 107 11.85 -6.20 11.24
CA GLU A 107 10.82 -5.67 12.11
C GLU A 107 9.84 -4.89 11.22
N PRO A 108 8.65 -5.40 10.91
CA PRO A 108 7.73 -4.72 10.00
C PRO A 108 7.02 -3.56 10.70
N TYR A 109 6.82 -2.43 9.98
CA TYR A 109 6.17 -1.24 10.52
C TYR A 109 4.98 -0.77 9.68
N LEU A 110 5.05 -0.87 8.35
CA LEU A 110 3.98 -0.44 7.46
C LEU A 110 3.84 -1.39 6.26
N VAL A 111 2.61 -1.56 5.80
CA VAL A 111 2.31 -2.04 4.45
C VAL A 111 2.00 -0.82 3.60
N VAL A 112 2.69 -0.66 2.48
CA VAL A 112 2.65 0.52 1.64
C VAL A 112 2.23 0.14 0.22
N PHE A 113 1.27 0.88 -0.35
CA PHE A 113 0.99 0.83 -1.78
C PHE A 113 1.55 2.07 -2.45
N GLN A 114 2.53 1.90 -3.32
CA GLN A 114 3.19 2.99 -4.02
C GLN A 114 3.78 2.50 -5.35
N TRP A 115 3.85 3.37 -6.35
CA TRP A 115 4.35 3.03 -7.69
C TRP A 115 3.71 1.75 -8.25
N SER A 116 2.38 1.67 -8.16
CA SER A 116 1.57 0.54 -8.62
C SER A 116 1.96 -0.82 -8.03
N ALA A 117 2.57 -0.83 -6.85
CA ALA A 117 3.00 -2.05 -6.18
C ALA A 117 2.86 -1.97 -4.65
N TRP A 118 2.76 -3.14 -4.04
CA TRP A 118 2.73 -3.30 -2.59
C TRP A 118 4.12 -3.58 -2.04
N TYR A 119 4.42 -2.96 -0.90
CA TYR A 119 5.69 -3.07 -0.19
C TYR A 119 5.44 -3.29 1.29
N VAL A 120 6.41 -3.90 1.98
CA VAL A 120 6.57 -3.81 3.42
C VAL A 120 7.74 -2.87 3.73
N TYR A 121 7.49 -1.90 4.61
CA TYR A 121 8.52 -1.05 5.18
C TYR A 121 8.84 -1.55 6.58
N GLY A 122 10.13 -1.75 6.86
CA GLY A 122 10.58 -2.29 8.14
C GLY A 122 12.07 -2.15 8.36
N TYR A 123 12.49 -2.35 9.61
CA TYR A 123 13.90 -2.35 9.99
C TYR A 123 14.54 -3.69 9.64
N CYS A 124 15.48 -3.66 8.73
CA CYS A 124 16.20 -4.85 8.26
C CYS A 124 17.36 -5.20 9.21
N LYS A 125 17.29 -6.35 9.89
CA LYS A 125 18.33 -6.80 10.82
C LYS A 125 19.70 -6.95 10.16
N LEU A 126 19.75 -7.38 8.90
CA LEU A 126 21.01 -7.57 8.16
C LEU A 126 21.66 -6.25 7.71
N ARG A 127 20.87 -5.21 7.46
CA ARG A 127 21.35 -3.91 6.99
C ARG A 127 21.39 -2.86 8.11
N GLU A 128 20.85 -3.20 9.27
CA GLU A 128 20.72 -2.32 10.44
C GLU A 128 20.08 -0.96 10.11
N ASP A 129 19.13 -0.98 9.15
CA ASP A 129 18.46 0.22 8.67
C ASP A 129 17.05 -0.07 8.18
N PHE A 130 16.22 0.99 8.08
CA PHE A 130 14.87 0.88 7.50
C PHE A 130 14.95 0.72 5.99
N ARG A 131 14.16 -0.21 5.46
CA ARG A 131 14.11 -0.56 4.05
C ARG A 131 12.71 -0.89 3.58
N MET A 132 12.45 -0.65 2.30
CA MET A 132 11.26 -1.12 1.61
C MET A 132 11.54 -2.42 0.85
N PHE A 133 10.62 -3.38 0.95
CA PHE A 133 10.70 -4.65 0.24
C PHE A 133 9.41 -4.86 -0.56
N LYS A 134 9.52 -5.01 -1.87
CA LYS A 134 8.39 -5.25 -2.77
C LYS A 134 7.79 -6.63 -2.53
N LEU A 135 6.48 -6.72 -2.22
CA LEU A 135 5.83 -7.97 -1.81
C LEU A 135 5.89 -9.07 -2.87
N ASN A 136 5.88 -8.69 -4.16
CA ASN A 136 6.02 -9.66 -5.25
C ASN A 136 7.40 -10.34 -5.31
N ARG A 137 8.41 -9.79 -4.63
CA ARG A 137 9.77 -10.35 -4.52
C ARG A 137 10.02 -11.11 -3.23
N LEU A 138 9.01 -11.20 -2.34
CA LEU A 138 9.06 -11.98 -1.11
C LEU A 138 8.57 -13.40 -1.36
N TRP A 139 9.37 -14.38 -0.98
CA TRP A 139 9.03 -15.80 -1.01
C TRP A 139 9.21 -16.40 0.38
N ASN A 140 8.51 -17.48 0.67
CA ASN A 140 8.63 -18.20 1.95
C ASN A 140 8.46 -17.27 3.17
N LEU A 141 7.49 -16.34 3.08
CA LEU A 141 7.19 -15.45 4.19
C LEU A 141 6.71 -16.24 5.41
N THR A 142 7.34 -16.00 6.55
CA THR A 142 6.96 -16.57 7.84
C THR A 142 6.93 -15.50 8.91
N VAL A 143 5.92 -15.54 9.76
CA VAL A 143 5.85 -14.72 10.99
C VAL A 143 6.50 -15.53 12.10
N THR A 144 7.48 -14.94 12.79
CA THR A 144 8.19 -15.60 13.89
C THR A 144 7.52 -15.32 15.23
N ASP A 145 7.82 -16.11 16.25
CA ASP A 145 7.39 -15.84 17.64
C ASP A 145 8.20 -14.72 18.31
N GLU A 146 9.31 -14.30 17.68
CA GLU A 146 10.20 -13.28 18.22
C GLU A 146 9.56 -11.89 18.07
N LYS A 147 9.51 -11.15 19.18
CA LYS A 147 8.98 -9.79 19.22
C LYS A 147 10.11 -8.77 19.16
N TYR A 148 9.81 -7.60 18.56
CA TYR A 148 10.71 -6.46 18.52
C TYR A 148 10.21 -5.30 19.39
N ILE A 149 11.17 -4.49 19.85
CA ILE A 149 10.88 -3.23 20.55
C ILE A 149 10.64 -2.15 19.50
N TYR A 150 9.52 -1.46 19.63
CA TYR A 150 9.14 -0.41 18.70
C TYR A 150 10.17 0.72 18.68
N ARG A 151 10.54 1.17 17.48
CA ARG A 151 11.49 2.27 17.27
C ARG A 151 10.71 3.54 16.95
N ASP A 152 10.68 4.51 17.85
CA ASP A 152 9.88 5.73 17.72
C ASP A 152 10.29 6.60 16.52
N ASN A 153 11.56 6.52 16.09
CA ASN A 153 12.10 7.28 14.97
C ASN A 153 11.75 6.74 13.57
N PHE A 154 10.91 5.70 13.47
CA PHE A 154 10.57 5.12 12.15
C PHE A 154 9.84 6.12 11.23
N LYS A 155 9.02 7.02 11.79
CA LYS A 155 8.27 8.03 11.03
C LYS A 155 9.16 9.09 10.41
N GLU A 156 10.24 9.46 11.09
CA GLU A 156 11.22 10.44 10.62
C GLU A 156 12.03 9.91 9.44
N LYS A 157 12.13 8.59 9.32
CA LYS A 157 12.84 7.88 8.25
C LYS A 157 11.94 7.48 7.08
N ILE A 158 10.65 7.85 7.10
CA ILE A 158 9.74 7.61 5.98
C ILE A 158 10.02 8.66 4.88
N ASP A 159 11.10 8.46 4.15
CA ASP A 159 11.29 9.05 2.85
C ASP A 159 11.31 7.96 1.78
N PHE A 160 10.14 7.68 1.24
CA PHE A 160 10.02 6.62 0.23
C PHE A 160 10.74 6.99 -1.07
N ASN A 161 10.99 8.25 -1.34
CA ASN A 161 11.70 8.68 -2.55
C ASN A 161 13.21 8.41 -2.43
N SER A 162 13.79 8.55 -1.23
CA SER A 162 15.21 8.23 -1.00
C SER A 162 15.51 6.72 -1.00
N CYS A 163 14.49 5.87 -0.87
CA CYS A 163 14.67 4.42 -0.95
C CYS A 163 15.02 3.92 -2.36
N PHE A 164 14.86 4.75 -3.38
CA PHE A 164 15.15 4.46 -4.78
C PHE A 164 16.23 5.42 -5.28
N ILE A 165 17.47 5.16 -4.90
CA ILE A 165 18.62 5.74 -5.58
C ILE A 165 18.69 5.00 -6.92
N PRO A 166 18.57 5.69 -8.06
CA PRO A 166 18.79 5.03 -9.35
C PRO A 166 20.21 4.47 -9.38
N GLU A 167 20.32 3.14 -9.39
CA GLU A 167 21.63 2.46 -9.49
C GLU A 167 22.20 2.52 -10.89
N PHE A 168 21.37 2.88 -11.88
CA PHE A 168 21.73 2.84 -13.28
C PHE A 168 21.12 4.02 -14.03
N HIS A 169 21.93 4.60 -14.91
CA HIS A 169 21.46 5.52 -15.94
C HIS A 169 21.27 4.69 -17.23
N LEU A 170 20.05 4.63 -17.72
CA LEU A 170 19.72 3.88 -18.91
C LEU A 170 19.49 4.85 -20.07
N MET A 171 20.33 4.75 -21.10
CA MET A 171 20.10 5.39 -22.38
C MET A 171 19.83 4.32 -23.44
N ALA A 172 18.77 4.47 -24.19
CA ALA A 172 18.39 3.51 -25.22
C ALA A 172 17.72 4.18 -26.43
N ASP A 173 18.05 3.69 -27.61
CA ASP A 173 17.28 4.02 -28.81
C ASP A 173 16.23 2.94 -29.05
N VAL A 174 14.97 3.33 -28.98
CA VAL A 174 13.81 2.45 -28.99
C VAL A 174 13.04 2.64 -30.29
N ASN A 175 12.56 1.55 -30.88
CA ASN A 175 11.70 1.64 -32.05
C ASN A 175 10.41 2.41 -31.71
N LYS A 176 10.00 3.34 -32.57
CA LYS A 176 8.82 4.18 -32.34
C LYS A 176 7.51 3.42 -32.11
N ASN A 177 7.41 2.17 -32.54
CA ASN A 177 6.26 1.31 -32.27
C ASN A 177 6.10 1.00 -30.77
N PHE A 178 7.14 1.20 -29.96
CA PHE A 178 7.10 1.04 -28.50
C PHE A 178 6.85 2.36 -27.75
N LYS A 179 6.59 3.47 -28.47
CA LYS A 179 6.31 4.78 -27.87
C LYS A 179 5.27 4.71 -26.76
N TYR A 180 4.17 3.98 -27.00
CA TYR A 180 3.11 3.85 -26.02
C TYR A 180 3.58 3.25 -24.70
N ARG A 181 4.50 2.24 -24.72
CA ARG A 181 5.05 1.65 -23.50
C ARG A 181 5.95 2.60 -22.73
N LEU A 182 6.78 3.38 -23.43
CA LEU A 182 7.60 4.40 -22.78
C LEU A 182 6.72 5.44 -22.08
N VAL A 183 5.68 5.91 -22.77
CA VAL A 183 4.75 6.90 -22.23
C VAL A 183 3.95 6.36 -21.04
N ASP A 184 3.49 5.10 -21.11
CA ASP A 184 2.74 4.45 -20.03
C ASP A 184 3.57 4.30 -18.74
N GLU A 185 4.87 4.01 -18.87
CA GLU A 185 5.74 3.75 -17.72
C GLU A 185 6.45 5.00 -17.19
N TYR A 186 6.88 5.91 -18.09
CA TYR A 186 7.76 7.02 -17.76
C TYR A 186 7.18 8.40 -18.08
N GLY A 187 6.01 8.46 -18.71
CA GLY A 187 5.34 9.70 -19.04
C GLY A 187 5.71 10.26 -20.44
N ILE A 188 4.94 11.27 -20.86
CA ILE A 188 4.97 11.78 -22.25
C ILE A 188 6.31 12.45 -22.63
N ASN A 189 7.08 12.93 -21.66
CA ASN A 189 8.33 13.66 -21.87
C ASN A 189 9.59 12.80 -21.70
N CYS A 190 9.45 11.48 -21.65
CA CYS A 190 10.55 10.58 -21.35
C CYS A 190 11.47 10.25 -22.55
N TYR A 191 11.19 10.80 -23.73
CA TYR A 191 11.98 10.52 -24.93
C TYR A 191 12.09 11.75 -25.83
N THR A 192 13.08 11.72 -26.72
CA THR A 192 13.24 12.61 -27.88
C THR A 192 13.21 11.80 -29.16
N GLU A 193 12.73 12.38 -30.27
CA GLU A 193 12.72 11.70 -31.57
C GLU A 193 14.04 11.97 -32.31
N ASN A 194 14.71 10.91 -32.76
CA ASN A 194 15.89 10.99 -33.59
C ASN A 194 15.55 11.16 -35.08
N ASP A 195 16.46 11.70 -35.87
CA ASP A 195 16.33 11.88 -37.34
C ASP A 195 16.09 10.55 -38.08
N ASN A 196 16.56 9.44 -37.53
CA ASN A 196 16.40 8.08 -38.10
C ASN A 196 15.04 7.46 -37.76
N GLY A 197 14.16 8.16 -37.05
CA GLY A 197 12.82 7.71 -36.67
C GLY A 197 12.80 6.76 -35.46
N THR A 198 13.89 6.65 -34.69
CA THR A 198 13.88 6.02 -33.37
C THR A 198 13.58 7.03 -32.27
N LEU A 199 13.25 6.53 -31.09
CA LEU A 199 13.04 7.33 -29.88
C LEU A 199 14.25 7.19 -28.97
N HIS A 200 14.90 8.28 -28.67
CA HIS A 200 15.97 8.30 -27.66
C HIS A 200 15.35 8.47 -26.27
N PHE A 201 15.56 7.49 -25.41
CA PHE A 201 15.10 7.43 -24.02
C PHE A 201 16.28 7.55 -23.07
N GLU A 202 16.16 8.39 -22.07
CA GLU A 202 17.17 8.61 -21.03
C GLU A 202 16.54 8.64 -19.61
#